data_7bcf09d9ad39b374d93fb7cdcb86c2fe
#
_entry.id   7bcf09d9ad39b374d93fb7cdcb86c2fe
#
_cell.length_a   1.000
_cell.length_b   1.000
_cell.length_c   1.000
_cell.angle_alpha   90.00
_cell.angle_beta   90.00
_cell.angle_gamma   90.00
#
_symmetry.space_group_name_H-M   'P 1'
#
loop_
_entity.id
_entity.type
_entity.pdbx_description
1 polymer ?
#
loop_
_entity_poly.entity_id
_entity_poly.type
_entity_poly.pdbx_seq_one_letter_code
_entity_poly.pdbx_strand_id
1 'polypeptide(L)'
;MTDLIEIAETKISNSNKLTIIAGLNVLEDDQQTVEVAEKLKKIIESQGNPFIFKASFDKANRSSVDSYRGPGLEKGLEIFKELKKSGYQLITDIHEISQVEKISEVIDIIQIPAFLCRQTDLIKEACQAGRPLNIKKGQFLSPDQMKNIIEKCNNFGNDQVML
;
A
#
# COMPACT_ATOMS: atom_id res chain seq x y z
N MET A 1 -0.82 18.01 7.63
CA MET A 1 -1.04 17.01 6.56
C MET A 1 -0.69 17.71 5.25
N THR A 2 0.14 17.13 4.45
CA THR A 2 0.42 17.69 3.12
C THR A 2 -0.79 17.44 2.22
N ASP A 3 -1.12 18.43 1.37
CA ASP A 3 -2.18 18.27 0.37
C ASP A 3 -1.70 17.53 -0.88
N LEU A 4 -0.41 17.20 -0.94
CA LEU A 4 0.24 16.57 -2.07
C LEU A 4 1.16 15.45 -1.59
N ILE A 5 0.96 14.25 -2.12
CA ILE A 5 1.87 13.11 -1.96
C ILE A 5 2.58 12.88 -3.29
N GLU A 6 3.90 12.80 -3.26
CA GLU A 6 4.72 12.60 -4.45
C GLU A 6 5.39 11.22 -4.42
N ILE A 7 5.20 10.44 -5.49
CA ILE A 7 5.80 9.13 -5.69
C ILE A 7 6.41 9.12 -7.08
N ALA A 8 7.73 9.26 -7.14
CA ALA A 8 8.43 9.50 -8.41
C ALA A 8 7.76 10.65 -9.20
N GLU A 9 7.21 10.38 -10.38
CA GLU A 9 6.52 11.37 -11.20
C GLU A 9 5.01 11.51 -10.90
N THR A 10 4.47 10.62 -10.07
CA THR A 10 3.04 10.62 -9.74
C THR A 10 2.75 11.56 -8.56
N LYS A 11 1.81 12.47 -8.78
CA LYS A 11 1.34 13.45 -7.78
C LYS A 11 -0.09 13.12 -7.38
N ILE A 12 -0.27 12.71 -6.13
CA ILE A 12 -1.58 12.33 -5.56
C ILE A 12 -2.09 13.48 -4.70
N SER A 13 -3.25 14.03 -5.07
CA SER A 13 -3.94 15.04 -4.27
C SER A 13 -5.43 15.07 -4.64
N ASN A 14 -6.24 15.74 -3.81
CA ASN A 14 -7.66 15.92 -4.09
C ASN A 14 -7.95 16.89 -5.27
N SER A 15 -6.95 17.64 -5.74
CA SER A 15 -7.06 18.60 -6.84
C SER A 15 -6.46 18.09 -8.17
N ASN A 16 -5.73 16.99 -8.15
CA ASN A 16 -5.13 16.39 -9.35
C ASN A 16 -6.08 15.37 -10.01
N LYS A 17 -5.64 14.85 -11.17
CA LYS A 17 -6.31 13.71 -11.78
C LYS A 17 -6.37 12.55 -10.80
N LEU A 18 -7.46 11.79 -10.87
CA LEU A 18 -7.64 10.61 -10.04
C LEU A 18 -6.54 9.58 -10.27
N THR A 19 -5.76 9.30 -9.25
CA THR A 19 -4.79 8.19 -9.26
C THR A 19 -5.53 6.89 -8.99
N ILE A 20 -5.34 5.90 -9.84
CA ILE A 20 -5.97 4.60 -9.72
C ILE A 20 -5.01 3.62 -9.05
N ILE A 21 -5.39 3.14 -7.88
CA ILE A 21 -4.72 2.05 -7.18
C ILE A 21 -5.53 0.77 -7.42
N ALA A 22 -4.99 -0.14 -8.20
CA ALA A 22 -5.67 -1.38 -8.57
C ALA A 22 -4.69 -2.55 -8.71
N GLY A 23 -5.19 -3.78 -8.64
CA GLY A 23 -4.37 -4.97 -8.80
C GLY A 23 -5.00 -6.22 -8.19
N LEU A 24 -4.17 -7.08 -7.61
CA LEU A 24 -4.59 -8.35 -7.05
C LEU A 24 -4.96 -8.21 -5.57
N ASN A 25 -5.98 -8.94 -5.15
CA ASN A 25 -6.30 -9.06 -3.73
C ASN A 25 -5.14 -9.70 -2.96
N VAL A 26 -4.55 -10.74 -3.53
CA VAL A 26 -3.39 -11.46 -3.00
C VAL A 26 -2.55 -11.97 -4.18
N LEU A 27 -1.23 -12.03 -4.01
CA LEU A 27 -0.33 -12.66 -4.96
C LEU A 27 -0.55 -14.18 -4.98
N GLU A 28 -0.64 -14.77 -6.16
CA GLU A 28 -0.81 -16.21 -6.35
C GLU A 28 0.28 -16.77 -7.26
N ASP A 29 0.34 -16.30 -8.50
CA ASP A 29 1.26 -16.75 -9.54
C ASP A 29 2.02 -15.55 -10.13
N ASP A 30 3.34 -15.73 -10.36
CA ASP A 30 4.22 -14.68 -10.83
C ASP A 30 3.80 -14.19 -12.23
N GLN A 31 3.54 -15.12 -13.15
CA GLN A 31 3.16 -14.78 -14.53
C GLN A 31 1.81 -14.08 -14.58
N GLN A 32 0.83 -14.60 -13.87
CA GLN A 32 -0.48 -13.99 -13.76
C GLN A 32 -0.40 -12.56 -13.18
N THR A 33 0.49 -12.36 -12.18
CA THR A 33 0.68 -11.05 -11.56
C THR A 33 1.17 -10.02 -12.58
N VAL A 34 2.16 -10.38 -13.40
CA VAL A 34 2.69 -9.51 -14.46
C VAL A 34 1.62 -9.22 -15.51
N GLU A 35 0.90 -10.24 -16.00
CA GLU A 35 -0.16 -10.06 -17.01
C GLU A 35 -1.27 -9.13 -16.51
N VAL A 36 -1.68 -9.27 -15.25
CA VAL A 36 -2.70 -8.39 -14.65
C VAL A 36 -2.18 -6.97 -14.52
N ALA A 37 -0.94 -6.79 -14.08
CA ALA A 37 -0.32 -5.46 -13.96
C ALA A 37 -0.25 -4.76 -15.32
N GLU A 38 0.17 -5.46 -16.37
CA GLU A 38 0.26 -4.92 -17.73
C GLU A 38 -1.12 -4.52 -18.29
N LYS A 39 -2.12 -5.40 -18.14
CA LYS A 39 -3.48 -5.13 -18.59
C LYS A 39 -4.08 -3.91 -17.88
N LEU A 40 -3.93 -3.83 -16.55
CA LEU A 40 -4.44 -2.70 -15.77
C LEU A 40 -3.72 -1.41 -16.16
N LYS A 41 -2.40 -1.43 -16.26
CA LYS A 41 -1.61 -0.26 -16.69
C LYS A 41 -2.10 0.27 -18.02
N LYS A 42 -2.21 -0.60 -19.03
CA LYS A 42 -2.69 -0.22 -20.36
C LYS A 42 -4.09 0.40 -20.33
N ILE A 43 -5.04 -0.18 -19.60
CA ILE A 43 -6.41 0.34 -19.49
C ILE A 43 -6.43 1.70 -18.80
N ILE A 44 -5.76 1.83 -17.65
CA ILE A 44 -5.83 3.01 -16.81
C ILE A 44 -5.09 4.19 -17.46
N GLU A 45 -3.87 3.95 -17.96
CA GLU A 45 -3.09 5.00 -18.62
C GLU A 45 -3.71 5.45 -19.95
N SER A 46 -4.43 4.57 -20.67
CA SER A 46 -5.17 4.97 -21.87
C SER A 46 -6.29 6.00 -21.60
N GLN A 47 -6.75 6.08 -20.34
CA GLN A 47 -7.70 7.09 -19.88
C GLN A 47 -7.00 8.34 -19.32
N GLY A 48 -5.66 8.36 -19.38
CA GLY A 48 -4.84 9.46 -18.88
C GLY A 48 -4.75 9.57 -17.35
N ASN A 49 -5.04 8.49 -16.63
CA ASN A 49 -4.93 8.43 -15.17
C ASN A 49 -3.60 7.81 -14.73
N PRO A 50 -2.96 8.33 -13.67
CA PRO A 50 -1.83 7.65 -13.03
C PRO A 50 -2.24 6.30 -12.46
N PHE A 51 -1.35 5.32 -12.54
CA PHE A 51 -1.57 3.96 -12.08
C PHE A 51 -0.56 3.52 -11.04
N ILE A 52 -1.04 2.93 -9.95
CA ILE A 52 -0.23 2.28 -8.92
C ILE A 52 -0.74 0.85 -8.76
N PHE A 53 0.15 -0.12 -8.94
CA PHE A 53 -0.22 -1.53 -8.80
C PHE A 53 -0.26 -1.94 -7.33
N LYS A 54 -1.37 -2.54 -6.93
CA LYS A 54 -1.57 -3.06 -5.58
C LYS A 54 -1.67 -4.57 -5.56
N ALA A 55 -0.92 -5.19 -4.67
CA ALA A 55 -1.14 -6.59 -4.29
C ALA A 55 -0.74 -6.83 -2.83
N SER A 56 -1.29 -7.87 -2.21
CA SER A 56 -0.88 -8.30 -0.87
C SER A 56 -0.07 -9.59 -0.97
N PHE A 57 1.03 -9.66 -0.25
CA PHE A 57 1.83 -10.88 -0.14
C PHE A 57 1.28 -11.86 0.90
N ASP A 58 0.45 -11.37 1.81
CA ASP A 58 -0.26 -12.16 2.83
C ASP A 58 -1.64 -11.57 3.10
N LYS A 59 -2.61 -12.42 3.36
CA LYS A 59 -3.95 -12.10 3.86
C LYS A 59 -4.10 -12.58 5.29
N ALA A 60 -3.40 -11.92 6.22
CA ALA A 60 -3.35 -12.28 7.63
C ALA A 60 -4.71 -12.26 8.35
N ASN A 61 -5.74 -11.62 7.76
CA ASN A 61 -7.08 -11.48 8.32
C ASN A 61 -8.14 -12.41 7.70
N ARG A 62 -7.74 -13.51 7.06
CA ARG A 62 -8.71 -14.50 6.53
C ARG A 62 -9.60 -15.04 7.64
N SER A 63 -10.88 -15.25 7.34
CA SER A 63 -11.86 -15.79 8.28
C SER A 63 -11.66 -17.28 8.55
N SER A 64 -11.25 -18.07 7.53
CA SER A 64 -10.93 -19.48 7.69
C SER A 64 -9.42 -19.68 7.73
N VAL A 65 -8.95 -20.54 8.62
CA VAL A 65 -7.53 -20.94 8.73
C VAL A 65 -7.03 -21.68 7.48
N ASP A 66 -7.94 -22.35 6.76
CA ASP A 66 -7.62 -23.09 5.54
C ASP A 66 -7.59 -22.21 4.28
N SER A 67 -7.96 -20.93 4.38
CA SER A 67 -7.95 -20.04 3.24
C SER A 67 -6.52 -19.74 2.78
N TYR A 68 -6.32 -19.67 1.46
CA TYR A 68 -5.05 -19.24 0.89
C TYR A 68 -4.71 -17.82 1.35
N ARG A 69 -3.56 -17.66 1.94
CA ARG A 69 -3.10 -16.38 2.50
C ARG A 69 -2.17 -15.59 1.59
N GLY A 70 -1.52 -16.24 0.67
CA GLY A 70 -0.51 -15.65 -0.21
C GLY A 70 0.84 -16.37 -0.12
N PRO A 71 1.83 -15.94 -0.92
CA PRO A 71 3.15 -16.59 -0.98
C PRO A 71 4.05 -16.26 0.23
N GLY A 72 3.65 -15.33 1.08
CA GLY A 72 4.47 -14.82 2.17
C GLY A 72 5.43 -13.70 1.75
N LEU A 73 6.13 -13.13 2.76
CA LEU A 73 6.93 -11.92 2.59
C LEU A 73 8.07 -12.09 1.57
N GLU A 74 8.90 -13.11 1.71
CA GLU A 74 10.11 -13.27 0.90
C GLU A 74 9.78 -13.44 -0.59
N LYS A 75 8.85 -14.36 -0.90
CA LYS A 75 8.39 -14.56 -2.28
C LYS A 75 7.65 -13.34 -2.82
N GLY A 76 6.85 -12.67 -1.99
CA GLY A 76 6.19 -11.42 -2.36
C GLY A 76 7.18 -10.33 -2.74
N LEU A 77 8.28 -10.19 -1.99
CA LEU A 77 9.33 -9.21 -2.29
C LEU A 77 10.04 -9.52 -3.62
N GLU A 78 10.28 -10.79 -3.96
CA GLU A 78 10.83 -11.17 -5.27
C GLU A 78 9.94 -10.67 -6.41
N ILE A 79 8.63 -10.95 -6.33
CA ILE A 79 7.64 -10.52 -7.34
C ILE A 79 7.60 -8.99 -7.44
N PHE A 80 7.56 -8.29 -6.31
CA PHE A 80 7.56 -6.83 -6.30
C PHE A 80 8.83 -6.23 -6.89
N LYS A 81 10.00 -6.82 -6.63
CA LYS A 81 11.27 -6.38 -7.24
C LYS A 81 11.25 -6.49 -8.76
N GLU A 82 10.67 -7.55 -9.32
CA GLU A 82 10.54 -7.69 -10.78
C GLU A 82 9.57 -6.64 -11.36
N LEU A 83 8.45 -6.37 -10.71
CA LEU A 83 7.55 -5.30 -11.11
C LEU A 83 8.22 -3.92 -11.03
N LYS A 84 9.03 -3.67 -10.00
CA LYS A 84 9.83 -2.41 -9.89
C LYS A 84 10.81 -2.25 -11.03
N LYS A 85 11.53 -3.30 -11.42
CA LYS A 85 12.43 -3.27 -12.60
C LYS A 85 11.68 -2.93 -13.88
N SER A 86 10.42 -3.33 -13.99
CA SER A 86 9.52 -3.02 -15.10
C SER A 86 8.85 -1.63 -14.99
N GLY A 87 9.25 -0.81 -14.00
CA GLY A 87 8.82 0.60 -13.87
C GLY A 87 7.44 0.78 -13.20
N TYR A 88 6.92 -0.23 -12.50
CA TYR A 88 5.68 -0.06 -11.75
C TYR A 88 5.89 0.68 -10.43
N GLN A 89 4.95 1.56 -10.10
CA GLN A 89 4.75 2.06 -8.74
C GLN A 89 3.90 1.06 -7.97
N LEU A 90 4.29 0.76 -6.74
CA LEU A 90 3.75 -0.36 -5.98
C LEU A 90 3.24 0.04 -4.61
N ILE A 91 2.13 -0.59 -4.21
CA ILE A 91 1.60 -0.53 -2.85
C ILE A 91 1.30 -1.95 -2.34
N THR A 92 1.68 -2.24 -1.11
CA THR A 92 1.30 -3.45 -0.38
C THR A 92 0.98 -3.16 1.07
N ASP A 93 0.21 -4.05 1.69
CA ASP A 93 -0.09 -3.97 3.12
C ASP A 93 0.95 -4.72 3.96
N ILE A 94 1.18 -4.20 5.18
CA ILE A 94 1.99 -4.81 6.23
C ILE A 94 1.11 -5.26 7.39
N HIS A 95 1.55 -6.27 8.14
CA HIS A 95 0.79 -6.83 9.25
C HIS A 95 1.56 -6.84 10.58
N GLU A 96 2.89 -6.75 10.50
CA GLU A 96 3.83 -6.80 11.62
C GLU A 96 4.95 -5.77 11.46
N ILE A 97 5.49 -5.30 12.58
CA ILE A 97 6.60 -4.34 12.62
C ILE A 97 7.82 -4.88 11.88
N SER A 98 8.12 -6.17 12.05
CA SER A 98 9.26 -6.85 11.41
C SER A 98 9.26 -6.84 9.87
N GLN A 99 8.13 -6.53 9.25
CA GLN A 99 7.99 -6.47 7.79
C GLN A 99 8.34 -5.11 7.21
N VAL A 100 8.29 -4.05 8.04
CA VAL A 100 8.36 -2.65 7.58
C VAL A 100 9.65 -2.36 6.84
N GLU A 101 10.80 -2.68 7.43
CA GLU A 101 12.12 -2.42 6.85
C GLU A 101 12.24 -3.03 5.46
N LYS A 102 12.02 -4.35 5.33
CA LYS A 102 12.14 -5.07 4.06
C LYS A 102 11.16 -4.57 2.99
N ILE A 103 9.93 -4.26 3.40
CA ILE A 103 8.90 -3.75 2.49
C ILE A 103 9.28 -2.36 1.99
N SER A 104 9.76 -1.48 2.86
CA SER A 104 10.11 -0.10 2.51
C SER A 104 11.24 0.01 1.48
N GLU A 105 12.12 -0.98 1.38
CA GLU A 105 13.18 -1.01 0.38
C GLU A 105 12.64 -1.16 -1.06
N VAL A 106 11.47 -1.76 -1.23
CA VAL A 106 10.96 -2.15 -2.55
C VAL A 106 9.69 -1.38 -2.92
N ILE A 107 8.82 -1.11 -1.96
CA ILE A 107 7.46 -0.59 -2.16
C ILE A 107 7.44 0.94 -2.06
N ASP A 108 6.62 1.58 -2.87
CA ASP A 108 6.50 3.04 -2.90
C ASP A 108 5.52 3.57 -1.84
N ILE A 109 4.46 2.81 -1.56
CA ILE A 109 3.44 3.16 -0.56
C ILE A 109 3.21 1.98 0.37
N ILE A 110 3.28 2.20 1.67
CA ILE A 110 2.96 1.18 2.66
C ILE A 110 1.49 1.32 3.05
N GLN A 111 0.71 0.23 2.95
CA GLN A 111 -0.67 0.23 3.43
C GLN A 111 -0.77 -0.36 4.83
N ILE A 112 -1.50 0.34 5.71
CA ILE A 112 -1.93 -0.18 7.01
C ILE A 112 -3.35 -0.74 6.86
N PRO A 113 -3.57 -2.06 7.12
CA PRO A 113 -4.89 -2.67 7.08
C PRO A 113 -5.86 -2.05 8.08
N ALA A 114 -7.16 -2.13 7.76
CA ALA A 114 -8.23 -1.53 8.56
C ALA A 114 -8.22 -1.98 10.02
N PHE A 115 -7.99 -3.26 10.29
CA PHE A 115 -7.97 -3.78 11.66
C PHE A 115 -6.77 -3.30 12.48
N LEU A 116 -5.68 -2.90 11.82
CA LEU A 116 -4.44 -2.45 12.44
C LEU A 116 -4.28 -0.93 12.49
N CYS A 117 -5.26 -0.18 11.98
CA CYS A 117 -5.17 1.28 11.84
C CYS A 117 -5.00 2.06 13.16
N ARG A 118 -5.20 1.42 14.31
CA ARG A 118 -4.98 2.01 15.64
C ARG A 118 -3.72 1.53 16.35
N GLN A 119 -2.98 0.56 15.79
CA GLN A 119 -1.78 -0.03 16.41
C GLN A 119 -0.63 0.99 16.37
N THR A 120 -0.39 1.64 17.51
CA THR A 120 0.52 2.78 17.60
C THR A 120 1.95 2.42 17.19
N ASP A 121 2.47 1.28 17.63
CA ASP A 121 3.84 0.87 17.33
C ASP A 121 4.04 0.51 15.85
N LEU A 122 3.05 -0.14 15.23
CA LEU A 122 3.07 -0.44 13.79
C LEU A 122 3.02 0.85 12.95
N ILE A 123 2.16 1.80 13.33
CA ILE A 123 2.07 3.11 12.66
C ILE A 123 3.39 3.86 12.81
N LYS A 124 3.95 3.89 14.01
CA LYS A 124 5.24 4.54 14.29
C LYS A 124 6.34 4.01 13.39
N GLU A 125 6.51 2.70 13.34
CA GLU A 125 7.54 2.06 12.51
C GLU A 125 7.30 2.36 11.02
N ALA A 126 6.08 2.23 10.54
CA ALA A 126 5.73 2.55 9.16
C ALA A 126 6.01 4.03 8.80
N CYS A 127 5.76 4.97 9.73
CA CYS A 127 6.10 6.38 9.53
C CYS A 127 7.61 6.60 9.40
N GLN A 128 8.39 5.90 10.22
CA GLN A 128 9.85 6.03 10.26
C GLN A 128 10.54 5.40 9.02
N ALA A 129 9.84 4.55 8.28
CA ALA A 129 10.33 3.99 7.02
C ALA A 129 10.45 5.01 5.87
N GLY A 130 9.93 6.24 6.04
CA GLY A 130 10.07 7.33 5.07
C GLY A 130 9.29 7.13 3.78
N ARG A 131 8.25 6.27 3.78
CA ARG A 131 7.35 6.06 2.65
C ARG A 131 6.00 6.70 2.91
N PRO A 132 5.29 7.18 1.86
CA PRO A 132 3.88 7.52 1.98
C PRO A 132 3.06 6.35 2.54
N LEU A 133 2.07 6.68 3.37
CA LEU A 133 1.19 5.70 3.98
C LEU A 133 -0.22 5.78 3.40
N ASN A 134 -0.82 4.63 3.14
CA ASN A 134 -2.25 4.49 2.91
C ASN A 134 -2.88 3.78 4.11
N ILE A 135 -3.66 4.49 4.92
CA ILE A 135 -4.24 3.93 6.14
C ILE A 135 -5.72 3.67 5.94
N LYS A 136 -6.09 2.40 5.87
CA LYS A 136 -7.49 2.02 5.74
C LYS A 136 -8.25 2.28 7.04
N LYS A 137 -9.36 3.04 6.93
CA LYS A 137 -10.24 3.27 8.08
C LYS A 137 -10.83 1.96 8.58
N GLY A 138 -10.67 1.68 9.86
CA GLY A 138 -11.34 0.55 10.52
C GLY A 138 -12.86 0.71 10.50
N GLN A 139 -13.59 -0.40 10.33
CA GLN A 139 -15.05 -0.41 10.33
C GLN A 139 -15.65 0.06 11.67
N PHE A 140 -14.87 -0.07 12.73
CA PHE A 140 -15.22 0.34 14.11
C PHE A 140 -14.90 1.82 14.41
N LEU A 141 -14.42 2.59 13.43
CA LEU A 141 -14.10 4.02 13.56
C LEU A 141 -15.07 4.88 12.73
N SER A 142 -15.50 6.00 13.28
CA SER A 142 -16.11 7.07 12.48
C SER A 142 -15.05 7.78 11.62
N PRO A 143 -15.44 8.44 10.51
CA PRO A 143 -14.50 9.22 9.72
C PRO A 143 -13.73 10.27 10.55
N ASP A 144 -14.38 10.96 11.47
CA ASP A 144 -13.74 11.97 12.31
C ASP A 144 -12.64 11.42 13.22
N GLN A 145 -12.75 10.16 13.65
CA GLN A 145 -11.73 9.53 14.50
C GLN A 145 -10.42 9.26 13.74
N MET A 146 -10.44 9.28 12.40
CA MET A 146 -9.23 9.15 11.61
C MET A 146 -8.27 10.33 11.79
N LYS A 147 -8.75 11.50 12.24
CA LYS A 147 -7.89 12.65 12.59
C LYS A 147 -6.84 12.26 13.63
N ASN A 148 -7.21 11.46 14.63
CA ASN A 148 -6.27 11.02 15.68
C ASN A 148 -5.15 10.14 15.10
N ILE A 149 -5.43 9.39 14.04
CA ILE A 149 -4.44 8.54 13.38
C ILE A 149 -3.49 9.40 12.54
N ILE A 150 -4.01 10.40 11.84
CA ILE A 150 -3.21 11.38 11.11
C ILE A 150 -2.28 12.14 12.08
N GLU A 151 -2.80 12.57 13.23
CA GLU A 151 -2.00 13.24 14.26
C GLU A 151 -0.86 12.35 14.77
N LYS A 152 -1.10 11.05 14.95
CA LYS A 152 -0.03 10.10 15.27
C LYS A 152 1.06 10.08 14.19
N CYS A 153 0.66 9.99 12.92
CA CYS A 153 1.61 9.99 11.82
C CYS A 153 2.45 11.27 11.79
N ASN A 154 1.82 12.42 11.93
CA ASN A 154 2.51 13.72 12.00
C ASN A 154 3.49 13.78 13.18
N ASN A 155 3.09 13.29 14.36
CA ASN A 155 3.97 13.23 15.55
C ASN A 155 5.16 12.28 15.36
N PHE A 156 5.03 11.26 14.48
CA PHE A 156 6.12 10.34 14.13
C PHE A 156 6.91 10.80 12.90
N GLY A 157 6.65 12.04 12.41
CA GLY A 157 7.42 12.68 11.34
C GLY A 157 6.99 12.30 9.92
N ASN A 158 5.80 11.73 9.74
CA ASN A 158 5.27 11.41 8.41
C ASN A 158 3.92 12.12 8.19
N ASP A 159 3.92 13.10 7.30
CA ASP A 159 2.73 13.84 6.88
C ASP A 159 2.16 13.37 5.54
N GLN A 160 2.86 12.45 4.85
CA GLN A 160 2.43 11.88 3.57
C GLN A 160 1.47 10.71 3.78
N VAL A 161 0.25 11.04 4.19
CA VAL A 161 -0.77 10.06 4.58
C VAL A 161 -2.03 10.23 3.74
N MET A 162 -2.48 9.14 3.11
CA MET A 162 -3.81 9.01 2.48
C MET A 162 -4.71 8.07 3.29
N LEU A 163 -6.02 8.28 3.23
CA LEU A 163 -7.03 7.48 3.93
C LEU A 163 -7.94 6.76 2.94
#